data_716e1ec93cea1e4be2f55307d9a50c7b
#
_entry.id   716e1ec93cea1e4be2f55307d9a50c7b
#
_cell.length_a   1.000
_cell.length_b   1.000
_cell.length_c   1.000
_cell.angle_alpha   90.00
_cell.angle_beta   90.00
_cell.angle_gamma   90.00
#
_symmetry.space_group_name_H-M   'P 1'
#
loop_
_entity.id
_entity.type
_entity.pdbx_description
1 polymer ?
#
loop_
_entity_poly.entity_id
_entity_poly.type
_entity_poly.pdbx_seq_one_letter_code
_entity_poly.pdbx_strand_id
1 'polypeptide(L)'
;MIRGLVFKFFFYIGTILICVIFIPALILPQKIVLIGGRILGYWIKFCLYFFLSVKIEVIGTENIPKDKNFFIASLHQSLFETFFLQTIFNFPVFILKKELLRIPIFGWHLKKIGSITIARDKISKDNYGFYDKIISVTKNTKRPVIIFPQATRTLPDNKIPFKKGVSKIYEKLNFTCVPVALNSGD
;
A
#
# COMPACT_ATOMS: atom_id res chain seq x y z
N MET A 1 -20.79 2.71 18.84
CA MET A 1 -20.46 4.09 18.43
C MET A 1 -19.19 4.62 19.13
N ILE A 2 -19.09 4.62 20.47
CA ILE A 2 -17.93 5.14 21.22
C ILE A 2 -16.62 4.45 20.85
N ARG A 3 -16.58 3.10 20.79
CA ARG A 3 -15.37 2.33 20.43
C ARG A 3 -14.78 2.73 19.06
N GLY A 4 -15.63 3.02 18.07
CA GLY A 4 -15.18 3.47 16.76
C GLY A 4 -14.58 4.88 16.78
N LEU A 5 -15.09 5.79 17.63
CA LEU A 5 -14.50 7.12 17.81
C LEU A 5 -13.13 7.04 18.51
N VAL A 6 -13.03 6.23 19.55
CA VAL A 6 -11.77 5.98 20.28
C VAL A 6 -10.73 5.37 19.32
N PHE A 7 -11.13 4.36 18.54
CA PHE A 7 -10.26 3.78 17.50
C PHE A 7 -9.76 4.85 16.52
N LYS A 8 -10.65 5.69 15.96
CA LYS A 8 -10.24 6.74 15.01
C LYS A 8 -9.25 7.72 15.65
N PHE A 9 -9.51 8.13 16.89
CA PHE A 9 -8.61 9.02 17.63
C PHE A 9 -7.20 8.42 17.73
N PHE A 10 -7.06 7.21 18.24
CA PHE A 10 -5.75 6.57 18.40
C PHE A 10 -5.10 6.23 17.06
N PHE A 11 -5.89 5.82 16.06
CA PHE A 11 -5.41 5.58 14.70
C PHE A 11 -4.74 6.83 14.12
N TYR A 12 -5.40 7.99 14.16
CA TYR A 12 -4.87 9.21 13.58
C TYR A 12 -3.71 9.79 14.41
N ILE A 13 -3.84 9.84 15.73
CA ILE A 13 -2.79 10.41 16.57
C ILE A 13 -1.50 9.57 16.50
N GLY A 14 -1.62 8.24 16.54
CA GLY A 14 -0.46 7.38 16.38
C GLY A 14 0.15 7.45 14.99
N THR A 15 -0.65 7.59 13.93
CA THR A 15 -0.14 7.83 12.58
C THR A 15 0.66 9.13 12.50
N ILE A 16 0.13 10.21 13.09
CA ILE A 16 0.82 11.52 13.13
C ILE A 16 2.12 11.39 13.92
N LEU A 17 2.08 10.79 15.11
CA LEU A 17 3.26 10.62 15.97
C LEU A 17 4.35 9.81 15.26
N ILE A 18 4.00 8.69 14.64
CA ILE A 18 4.97 7.88 13.88
C ILE A 18 5.57 8.70 12.74
N CYS A 19 4.75 9.42 11.97
CA CYS A 19 5.24 10.27 10.90
C CYS A 19 6.19 11.37 11.42
N VAL A 20 5.89 11.99 12.57
CA VAL A 20 6.75 13.03 13.18
C VAL A 20 8.06 12.43 13.70
N ILE A 21 8.01 11.31 14.41
CA ILE A 21 9.20 10.60 14.93
C ILE A 21 10.13 10.21 13.78
N PHE A 22 9.59 9.86 12.62
CA PHE A 22 10.36 9.45 11.45
C PHE A 22 10.77 10.63 10.52
N ILE A 23 10.52 11.91 10.91
CA ILE A 23 11.02 13.06 10.12
C ILE A 23 12.55 12.99 9.90
N PRO A 24 13.39 12.72 10.92
CA PRO A 24 14.83 12.60 10.69
C PRO A 24 15.22 11.51 9.69
N ALA A 25 14.40 10.47 9.56
CA ALA A 25 14.63 9.39 8.58
C ALA A 25 14.56 9.87 7.12
N LEU A 26 13.97 11.03 6.85
CA LEU A 26 13.90 11.59 5.49
C LEU A 26 15.29 11.93 4.91
N ILE A 27 16.27 12.23 5.76
CA ILE A 27 17.67 12.48 5.34
C ILE A 27 18.52 11.21 5.42
N LEU A 28 18.03 10.16 6.06
CA LEU A 28 18.70 8.87 6.21
C LEU A 28 18.43 7.93 5.02
N PRO A 29 19.09 6.76 4.96
CA PRO A 29 18.80 5.75 3.93
C PRO A 29 17.31 5.37 3.90
N GLN A 30 16.76 5.18 2.70
CA GLN A 30 15.34 4.87 2.44
C GLN A 30 14.80 3.74 3.34
N LYS A 31 15.64 2.74 3.66
CA LYS A 31 15.28 1.60 4.51
C LYS A 31 14.72 2.02 5.87
N ILE A 32 15.20 3.13 6.44
CA ILE A 32 14.74 3.60 7.75
C ILE A 32 13.27 4.05 7.66
N VAL A 33 12.91 4.81 6.61
CA VAL A 33 11.53 5.23 6.38
C VAL A 33 10.61 4.04 6.09
N LEU A 34 11.10 3.03 5.38
CA LEU A 34 10.36 1.79 5.12
C LEU A 34 10.06 1.01 6.40
N ILE A 35 11.00 1.01 7.36
CA ILE A 35 10.77 0.45 8.71
C ILE A 35 9.66 1.24 9.42
N GLY A 36 9.67 2.57 9.35
CA GLY A 36 8.60 3.41 9.90
C GLY A 36 7.22 3.07 9.32
N GLY A 37 7.15 2.84 8.00
CA GLY A 37 5.92 2.37 7.36
C GLY A 37 5.45 1.00 7.90
N ARG A 38 6.37 0.06 8.13
CA ARG A 38 6.05 -1.24 8.72
C ARG A 38 5.56 -1.12 10.16
N ILE A 39 6.19 -0.25 10.97
CA ILE A 39 5.75 0.07 12.34
C ILE A 39 4.32 0.63 12.30
N LEU A 40 4.02 1.52 11.37
CA LEU A 40 2.66 2.05 11.18
C LEU A 40 1.66 0.93 10.86
N GLY A 41 2.02 -0.04 10.04
CA GLY A 41 1.17 -1.21 9.78
C GLY A 41 0.87 -2.04 11.04
N TYR A 42 1.87 -2.27 11.90
CA TYR A 42 1.68 -2.96 13.18
C TYR A 42 0.86 -2.11 14.17
N TRP A 43 1.07 -0.80 14.19
CA TRP A 43 0.26 0.11 15.00
C TRP A 43 -1.23 0.01 14.67
N ILE A 44 -1.56 0.00 13.39
CA ILE A 44 -2.95 -0.12 12.94
C ILE A 44 -3.53 -1.48 13.30
N LYS A 45 -2.77 -2.56 13.12
CA LYS A 45 -3.17 -3.90 13.57
C LYS A 45 -3.46 -3.92 15.07
N PHE A 46 -2.61 -3.30 15.88
CA PHE A 46 -2.81 -3.15 17.32
C PHE A 46 -4.10 -2.38 17.64
N CYS A 47 -4.34 -1.23 17.00
CA CYS A 47 -5.54 -0.43 17.22
C CYS A 47 -6.83 -1.20 16.87
N LEU A 48 -6.84 -1.94 15.75
CA LEU A 48 -7.98 -2.77 15.35
C LEU A 48 -8.27 -3.85 16.38
N TYR A 49 -7.23 -4.54 16.85
CA TYR A 49 -7.38 -5.59 17.84
C TYR A 49 -7.86 -5.03 19.18
N PHE A 50 -7.19 -4.00 19.70
CA PHE A 50 -7.42 -3.48 21.05
C PHE A 50 -8.76 -2.75 21.20
N PHE A 51 -9.08 -1.86 20.25
CA PHE A 51 -10.29 -1.01 20.35
C PHE A 51 -11.53 -1.64 19.72
N LEU A 52 -11.36 -2.41 18.65
CA LEU A 52 -12.49 -2.97 17.91
C LEU A 52 -12.62 -4.49 18.04
N SER A 53 -11.67 -5.15 18.72
CA SER A 53 -11.62 -6.62 18.88
C SER A 53 -11.54 -7.36 17.53
N VAL A 54 -11.01 -6.69 16.48
CA VAL A 54 -10.83 -7.28 15.16
C VAL A 54 -9.57 -8.14 15.17
N LYS A 55 -9.73 -9.43 14.88
CA LYS A 55 -8.62 -10.35 14.67
C LYS A 55 -8.30 -10.43 13.20
N ILE A 56 -7.02 -10.28 12.86
CA ILE A 56 -6.53 -10.39 11.50
C ILE A 56 -5.82 -11.72 11.34
N GLU A 57 -6.36 -12.55 10.47
CA GLU A 57 -5.75 -13.80 10.05
C GLU A 57 -5.18 -13.63 8.65
N VAL A 58 -3.99 -14.17 8.43
CA VAL A 58 -3.30 -14.15 7.13
C VAL A 58 -3.05 -15.58 6.70
N ILE A 59 -3.65 -15.98 5.60
CA ILE A 59 -3.59 -17.34 5.07
C ILE A 59 -2.83 -17.32 3.74
N GLY A 60 -2.06 -18.36 3.44
CA GLY A 60 -1.40 -18.53 2.14
C GLY A 60 -0.05 -17.80 2.02
N THR A 61 0.56 -17.37 3.12
CA THR A 61 1.88 -16.70 3.09
C THR A 61 2.98 -17.61 2.54
N GLU A 62 2.82 -18.92 2.64
CA GLU A 62 3.70 -19.94 2.07
C GLU A 62 3.75 -19.91 0.53
N ASN A 63 2.72 -19.37 -0.11
CA ASN A 63 2.63 -19.22 -1.57
C ASN A 63 3.35 -17.97 -2.11
N ILE A 64 3.89 -17.11 -1.23
CA ILE A 64 4.64 -15.92 -1.66
C ILE A 64 5.98 -16.37 -2.25
N PRO A 65 6.28 -16.01 -3.52
CA PRO A 65 7.55 -16.38 -4.15
C PRO A 65 8.75 -15.84 -3.38
N LYS A 66 9.74 -16.70 -3.08
CA LYS A 66 10.95 -16.31 -2.34
C LYS A 66 12.08 -15.88 -3.28
N ASP A 67 12.22 -16.58 -4.42
CA ASP A 67 13.38 -16.44 -5.30
C ASP A 67 13.07 -15.77 -6.63
N LYS A 68 11.84 -15.33 -6.86
CA LYS A 68 11.38 -14.72 -8.11
C LYS A 68 10.83 -13.32 -7.88
N ASN A 69 11.02 -12.46 -8.85
CA ASN A 69 10.31 -11.19 -8.88
C ASN A 69 8.82 -11.42 -9.08
N PHE A 70 8.00 -10.72 -8.32
CA PHE A 70 6.55 -10.80 -8.40
C PHE A 70 5.93 -9.43 -8.17
N PHE A 71 4.67 -9.27 -8.55
CA PHE A 71 3.85 -8.14 -8.15
C PHE A 71 2.57 -8.64 -7.46
N ILE A 72 1.95 -7.77 -6.70
CA ILE A 72 0.80 -8.10 -5.86
C ILE A 72 -0.43 -7.43 -6.46
N ALA A 73 -1.46 -8.22 -6.77
CA ALA A 73 -2.77 -7.72 -7.17
C ALA A 73 -3.74 -7.91 -6.01
N SER A 74 -4.00 -6.84 -5.26
CA SER A 74 -4.83 -6.88 -4.05
C SER A 74 -6.19 -6.23 -4.28
N LEU A 75 -7.23 -6.77 -3.68
CA LEU A 75 -8.49 -6.06 -3.53
C LEU A 75 -8.27 -4.76 -2.74
N HIS A 76 -9.13 -3.77 -2.95
CA HIS A 76 -9.07 -2.48 -2.24
C HIS A 76 -10.44 -2.15 -1.67
N GLN A 77 -10.62 -2.41 -0.38
CA GLN A 77 -11.91 -2.23 0.32
C GLN A 77 -11.85 -1.09 1.34
N SER A 78 -10.69 -0.89 1.98
CA SER A 78 -10.53 0.10 3.04
C SER A 78 -9.19 0.84 2.98
N LEU A 79 -8.84 1.58 4.01
CA LEU A 79 -7.47 2.10 4.21
C LEU A 79 -6.53 1.05 4.79
N PHE A 80 -7.07 0.03 5.43
CA PHE A 80 -6.33 -0.96 6.20
C PHE A 80 -5.25 -1.65 5.37
N GLU A 81 -5.60 -2.17 4.19
CA GLU A 81 -4.68 -2.93 3.35
C GLU A 81 -3.48 -2.10 2.88
N THR A 82 -3.65 -0.78 2.70
CA THR A 82 -2.53 0.09 2.29
C THR A 82 -1.45 0.20 3.37
N PHE A 83 -1.80 0.00 4.62
CA PHE A 83 -0.86 -0.01 5.74
C PHE A 83 -0.44 -1.43 6.11
N PHE A 84 -1.38 -2.37 6.13
CA PHE A 84 -1.14 -3.71 6.64
C PHE A 84 -0.28 -4.57 5.70
N LEU A 85 -0.46 -4.46 4.38
CA LEU A 85 0.29 -5.28 3.42
C LEU A 85 1.81 -5.09 3.48
N GLN A 86 2.30 -3.95 3.97
CA GLN A 86 3.73 -3.76 4.19
C GLN A 86 4.27 -4.52 5.42
N THR A 87 3.42 -5.11 6.25
CA THR A 87 3.84 -6.02 7.32
C THR A 87 4.04 -7.45 6.82
N ILE A 88 3.35 -7.83 5.74
CA ILE A 88 3.38 -9.15 5.14
C ILE A 88 4.49 -9.24 4.08
N PHE A 89 4.50 -8.27 3.15
CA PHE A 89 5.45 -8.25 2.05
C PHE A 89 6.71 -7.44 2.39
N ASN A 90 7.83 -7.81 1.77
CA ASN A 90 9.11 -7.14 2.06
C ASN A 90 9.20 -5.77 1.39
N PHE A 91 8.83 -4.71 2.12
CA PHE A 91 8.91 -3.31 1.70
C PHE A 91 8.26 -3.04 0.33
N PRO A 92 6.98 -3.38 0.14
CA PRO A 92 6.35 -3.24 -1.17
C PRO A 92 6.30 -1.79 -1.63
N VAL A 93 6.25 -1.60 -2.95
CA VAL A 93 6.06 -0.30 -3.59
C VAL A 93 4.59 -0.11 -3.89
N PHE A 94 3.99 0.97 -3.38
CA PHE A 94 2.58 1.27 -3.61
C PHE A 94 2.39 2.17 -4.82
N ILE A 95 1.37 1.86 -5.61
CA ILE A 95 0.83 2.77 -6.61
C ILE A 95 -0.29 3.57 -5.94
N LEU A 96 -0.13 4.87 -5.86
CA LEU A 96 -1.02 5.75 -5.11
C LEU A 96 -1.44 7.00 -5.90
N LYS A 97 -2.49 7.66 -5.42
CA LYS A 97 -3.00 8.90 -5.98
C LYS A 97 -2.00 10.04 -5.76
N LYS A 98 -1.69 10.83 -6.82
CA LYS A 98 -0.67 11.90 -6.78
C LYS A 98 -0.94 12.93 -5.67
N GLU A 99 -2.21 13.20 -5.37
CA GLU A 99 -2.64 14.17 -4.35
C GLU A 99 -2.18 13.80 -2.94
N LEU A 100 -1.95 12.50 -2.65
CA LEU A 100 -1.45 12.06 -1.35
C LEU A 100 -0.05 12.60 -1.03
N LEU A 101 0.75 12.93 -2.06
CA LEU A 101 2.06 13.55 -1.87
C LEU A 101 1.98 15.00 -1.34
N ARG A 102 0.80 15.63 -1.40
CA ARG A 102 0.58 17.00 -0.90
C ARG A 102 0.30 17.05 0.59
N ILE A 103 0.00 15.90 1.22
CA ILE A 103 -0.23 15.84 2.67
C ILE A 103 1.10 16.11 3.38
N PRO A 104 1.18 17.16 4.22
CA PRO A 104 2.41 17.51 4.94
C PRO A 104 2.96 16.31 5.72
N ILE A 105 4.27 16.19 5.80
CA ILE A 105 5.01 15.12 6.47
C ILE A 105 4.72 13.74 5.85
N PHE A 106 3.46 13.29 5.84
CA PHE A 106 3.07 11.99 5.29
C PHE A 106 3.44 11.84 3.80
N GLY A 107 3.17 12.88 2.99
CA GLY A 107 3.54 12.90 1.58
C GLY A 107 5.06 12.85 1.36
N TRP A 108 5.84 13.47 2.25
CA TRP A 108 7.31 13.39 2.20
C TRP A 108 7.81 11.96 2.42
N HIS A 109 7.22 11.25 3.39
CA HIS A 109 7.53 9.84 3.61
C HIS A 109 7.14 8.99 2.39
N LEU A 110 5.93 9.20 1.82
CA LEU A 110 5.49 8.49 0.61
C LEU A 110 6.44 8.70 -0.57
N LYS A 111 6.96 9.92 -0.73
CA LYS A 111 7.97 10.22 -1.75
C LYS A 111 9.29 9.51 -1.46
N LYS A 112 9.77 9.57 -0.21
CA LYS A 112 11.04 8.97 0.21
C LYS A 112 11.04 7.44 0.08
N ILE A 113 9.91 6.76 0.36
CA ILE A 113 9.80 5.30 0.18
C ILE A 113 9.70 4.87 -1.28
N GLY A 114 9.66 5.81 -2.21
CA GLY A 114 9.65 5.52 -3.65
C GLY A 114 8.29 5.06 -4.17
N SER A 115 7.19 5.56 -3.60
CA SER A 115 5.84 5.28 -4.10
C SER A 115 5.67 5.76 -5.53
N ILE A 116 4.94 4.99 -6.34
CA ILE A 116 4.62 5.33 -7.72
C ILE A 116 3.27 6.04 -7.74
N THR A 117 3.24 7.24 -8.31
CA THR A 117 2.01 8.03 -8.37
C THR A 117 1.31 7.94 -9.71
N ILE A 118 0.00 7.97 -9.67
CA ILE A 118 -0.86 8.03 -10.86
C ILE A 118 -1.88 9.14 -10.71
N ALA A 119 -2.10 9.91 -11.79
CA ALA A 119 -3.23 10.83 -11.91
C ALA A 119 -4.41 10.04 -12.49
N ARG A 120 -5.46 9.81 -11.66
CA ARG A 120 -6.58 8.93 -12.03
C ARG A 120 -7.63 9.62 -12.90
N ASP A 121 -7.74 10.93 -12.81
CA ASP A 121 -8.88 11.69 -13.32
C ASP A 121 -8.65 12.29 -14.73
N LYS A 122 -7.48 12.07 -15.32
CA LYS A 122 -7.13 12.59 -16.65
C LYS A 122 -6.23 11.62 -17.39
N ILE A 123 -6.44 11.49 -18.71
CA ILE A 123 -5.40 11.05 -19.65
C ILE A 123 -4.38 12.19 -19.65
N SER A 124 -3.50 12.23 -18.67
CA SER A 124 -2.55 13.32 -18.51
C SER A 124 -1.17 12.87 -18.97
N LYS A 125 -0.40 13.85 -19.45
CA LYS A 125 1.04 13.66 -19.70
C LYS A 125 1.78 13.12 -18.48
N ASP A 126 1.24 13.30 -17.27
CA ASP A 126 1.74 12.77 -16.00
C ASP A 126 1.77 11.23 -15.91
N ASN A 127 0.98 10.55 -16.76
CA ASN A 127 0.96 9.08 -16.86
C ASN A 127 1.90 8.54 -17.95
N TYR A 128 2.58 9.42 -18.70
CA TYR A 128 3.64 9.00 -19.62
C TYR A 128 4.78 8.34 -18.83
N GLY A 129 5.24 7.18 -19.29
CA GLY A 129 6.29 6.44 -18.61
C GLY A 129 5.87 5.74 -17.31
N PHE A 130 4.57 5.73 -16.97
CA PHE A 130 4.07 5.05 -15.75
C PHE A 130 4.50 3.58 -15.69
N TYR A 131 4.33 2.85 -16.78
CA TYR A 131 4.73 1.45 -16.86
C TYR A 131 6.26 1.29 -16.80
N ASP A 132 7.00 2.18 -17.46
CA ASP A 132 8.46 2.15 -17.46
C ASP A 132 9.01 2.42 -16.06
N LYS A 133 8.34 3.29 -15.30
CA LYS A 133 8.66 3.55 -13.90
C LYS A 133 8.42 2.32 -13.02
N ILE A 134 7.32 1.60 -13.23
CA ILE A 134 7.05 0.34 -12.52
C ILE A 134 8.15 -0.68 -12.82
N ILE A 135 8.49 -0.85 -14.09
CA ILE A 135 9.53 -1.77 -14.54
C ILE A 135 10.88 -1.41 -13.92
N SER A 136 11.27 -0.15 -13.99
CA SER A 136 12.52 0.36 -13.42
C SER A 136 12.60 0.13 -11.93
N VAL A 137 11.57 0.50 -11.17
CA VAL A 137 11.55 0.33 -9.72
C VAL A 137 11.63 -1.15 -9.34
N THR A 138 10.87 -2.02 -10.01
CA THR A 138 10.84 -3.46 -9.71
C THR A 138 12.17 -4.14 -10.01
N LYS A 139 12.78 -3.81 -11.15
CA LYS A 139 14.09 -4.37 -11.54
C LYS A 139 15.22 -3.91 -10.62
N ASN A 140 15.23 -2.61 -10.28
CA ASN A 140 16.35 -2.01 -9.54
C ASN A 140 16.30 -2.29 -8.03
N THR A 141 15.11 -2.46 -7.46
CA THR A 141 14.97 -2.57 -5.99
C THR A 141 14.63 -3.97 -5.52
N LYS A 142 14.24 -4.89 -6.40
CA LYS A 142 13.69 -6.22 -6.08
C LYS A 142 12.49 -6.17 -5.11
N ARG A 143 11.84 -5.01 -5.00
CA ARG A 143 10.68 -4.79 -4.14
C ARG A 143 9.40 -5.10 -4.94
N PRO A 144 8.47 -5.89 -4.40
CA PRO A 144 7.22 -6.16 -5.11
C PRO A 144 6.36 -4.87 -5.20
N VAL A 145 5.67 -4.69 -6.31
CA VAL A 145 4.73 -3.58 -6.50
C VAL A 145 3.33 -4.05 -6.13
N ILE A 146 2.61 -3.27 -5.33
CA ILE A 146 1.20 -3.50 -5.04
C ILE A 146 0.33 -2.70 -5.99
N ILE A 147 -0.59 -3.41 -6.63
CA ILE A 147 -1.57 -2.88 -7.56
C ILE A 147 -2.96 -3.19 -7.03
N PHE A 148 -3.85 -2.22 -7.10
CA PHE A 148 -5.26 -2.40 -6.79
C PHE A 148 -6.06 -2.45 -8.10
N PRO A 149 -6.49 -3.64 -8.57
CA PRO A 149 -7.11 -3.80 -9.89
C PRO A 149 -8.37 -2.97 -10.10
N GLN A 150 -9.11 -2.69 -9.05
CA GLN A 150 -10.33 -1.87 -9.11
C GLN A 150 -10.04 -0.38 -9.31
N ALA A 151 -8.80 0.08 -9.02
CA ALA A 151 -8.35 1.47 -9.03
C ALA A 151 -9.12 2.41 -8.07
N THR A 152 -10.07 1.90 -7.29
CA THR A 152 -10.82 2.60 -6.27
C THR A 152 -11.17 1.64 -5.14
N ARG A 153 -11.59 2.16 -3.98
CA ARG A 153 -12.15 1.32 -2.91
C ARG A 153 -13.52 0.82 -3.30
N THR A 154 -13.79 -0.43 -2.99
CA THR A 154 -15.07 -1.08 -3.30
C THR A 154 -15.61 -1.77 -2.05
N LEU A 155 -16.89 -1.59 -1.79
CA LEU A 155 -17.58 -2.36 -0.77
C LEU A 155 -17.66 -3.83 -1.22
N PRO A 156 -17.73 -4.80 -0.29
CA PRO A 156 -17.74 -6.23 -0.60
C PRO A 156 -18.81 -6.62 -1.62
N ASP A 157 -20.01 -6.02 -1.52
CA ASP A 157 -21.15 -6.32 -2.40
C ASP A 157 -21.05 -5.69 -3.80
N ASN A 158 -20.13 -4.74 -3.99
CA ASN A 158 -19.96 -4.03 -5.26
C ASN A 158 -18.97 -4.74 -6.17
N LYS A 159 -19.47 -5.50 -7.13
CA LYS A 159 -18.67 -6.17 -8.17
C LYS A 159 -18.19 -5.19 -9.23
N ILE A 160 -17.19 -4.36 -8.89
CA ILE A 160 -16.54 -3.48 -9.87
C ILE A 160 -15.55 -4.29 -10.71
N PRO A 161 -15.64 -4.22 -12.05
CA PRO A 161 -14.72 -4.95 -12.92
C PRO A 161 -13.27 -4.44 -12.77
N PHE A 162 -12.33 -5.34 -12.89
CA PHE A 162 -10.91 -5.02 -12.87
C PHE A 162 -10.52 -4.17 -14.08
N LYS A 163 -9.71 -3.15 -13.84
CA LYS A 163 -9.20 -2.28 -14.91
C LYS A 163 -8.08 -2.98 -15.69
N LYS A 164 -8.02 -2.72 -17.00
CA LYS A 164 -6.99 -3.25 -17.92
C LYS A 164 -5.54 -2.92 -17.52
N GLY A 165 -5.33 -2.02 -16.54
CA GLY A 165 -4.00 -1.65 -16.06
C GLY A 165 -3.21 -2.82 -15.51
N VAL A 166 -3.87 -3.77 -14.83
CA VAL A 166 -3.22 -4.95 -14.24
C VAL A 166 -2.70 -5.90 -15.31
N SER A 167 -3.53 -6.22 -16.32
CA SER A 167 -3.10 -7.07 -17.44
C SER A 167 -1.91 -6.46 -18.22
N LYS A 168 -1.95 -5.14 -18.47
CA LYS A 168 -0.82 -4.44 -19.10
C LYS A 168 0.46 -4.49 -18.27
N ILE A 169 0.36 -4.42 -16.95
CA ILE A 169 1.52 -4.56 -16.05
C ILE A 169 2.04 -5.99 -16.10
N TYR A 170 1.15 -6.98 -16.04
CA TYR A 170 1.53 -8.39 -16.15
C TYR A 170 2.28 -8.67 -17.45
N GLU A 171 1.74 -8.23 -18.59
CA GLU A 171 2.37 -8.39 -19.90
C GLU A 171 3.76 -7.73 -19.98
N LYS A 172 3.89 -6.51 -19.43
CA LYS A 172 5.15 -5.75 -19.49
C LYS A 172 6.22 -6.23 -18.51
N LEU A 173 5.83 -6.67 -17.32
CA LEU A 173 6.77 -7.16 -16.31
C LEU A 173 7.18 -8.61 -16.57
N ASN A 174 6.27 -9.43 -17.08
CA ASN A 174 6.43 -10.88 -17.19
C ASN A 174 6.82 -11.52 -15.84
N PHE A 175 6.25 -11.01 -14.74
CA PHE A 175 6.48 -11.48 -13.38
C PHE A 175 5.30 -12.29 -12.86
N THR A 176 5.56 -13.14 -11.87
CA THR A 176 4.49 -13.85 -11.16
C THR A 176 3.53 -12.83 -10.52
N CYS A 177 2.24 -13.02 -10.71
CA CYS A 177 1.20 -12.27 -10.03
C CYS A 177 0.80 -13.01 -8.75
N VAL A 178 0.85 -12.33 -7.62
CA VAL A 178 0.35 -12.82 -6.33
C VAL A 178 -1.00 -12.14 -6.05
N PRO A 179 -2.13 -12.84 -6.24
CA PRO A 179 -3.44 -12.28 -5.92
C PRO A 179 -3.66 -12.28 -4.41
N VAL A 180 -4.25 -11.20 -3.89
CA VAL A 180 -4.62 -11.06 -2.47
C VAL A 180 -6.10 -10.73 -2.37
N ALA A 181 -6.86 -11.63 -1.79
CA ALA A 181 -8.25 -11.40 -1.41
C ALA A 181 -8.34 -10.83 0.01
N LEU A 182 -9.33 -10.01 0.27
CA LEU A 182 -9.54 -9.32 1.54
C LEU A 182 -11.02 -9.26 1.86
N ASN A 183 -11.33 -9.21 3.16
CA ASN A 183 -12.66 -8.89 3.69
C ASN A 183 -12.59 -7.69 4.68
N SER A 184 -11.72 -6.74 4.42
CA SER A 184 -11.47 -5.57 5.28
C SER A 184 -12.53 -4.46 5.16
N GLY A 185 -13.51 -4.63 4.30
CA GLY A 185 -14.61 -3.70 4.08
C GLY A 185 -15.90 -4.07 4.81
N ASP A 186 -15.93 -5.20 5.52
CA ASP A 186 -17.07 -5.69 6.29
C ASP A 186 -17.24 -4.97 7.62
#